data_cd3b871f3afa70541584487b96503fdb
#
_entry.id   cd3b871f3afa70541584487b96503fdb
#
_cell.length_a   1.000
_cell.length_b   1.000
_cell.length_c   1.000
_cell.angle_alpha   90.00
_cell.angle_beta   90.00
_cell.angle_gamma   90.00
#
_symmetry.space_group_name_H-M   'P 1'
#
loop_
_entity.id
_entity.type
_entity.pdbx_description
1 polymer ?
#
loop_
_entity_poly.entity_id
_entity_poly.type
_entity_poly.pdbx_seq_one_letter_code
_entity_poly.pdbx_strand_id
1 'polypeptide(L)'
;MKTFILSIIVTMITSVAGAQQKSFYDFTVKAIDGKDLPLSTFKGKKVLVVNVASKCGFTPQYAKLEELYEKYGKDDFVVIGFPANNFLHQEPGTNEEIKEFCTLNYGVTFPMMAKISVKGKDIAPLYQWLTHKSENGVSDAKICLLYTSPSPRD
;
A
#
# COMPACT_ATOMS: atom_id res chain seq x y z
N MET A 1 62.49 -11.93 38.96
CA MET A 1 61.84 -11.74 37.63
C MET A 1 60.39 -12.12 37.76
N LYS A 2 59.47 -11.12 37.78
CA LYS A 2 58.02 -11.32 37.87
C LYS A 2 57.46 -11.15 36.47
N THR A 3 56.95 -12.22 35.87
CA THR A 3 56.31 -12.21 34.53
C THR A 3 54.86 -11.76 34.67
N PHE A 4 54.53 -10.60 34.14
CA PHE A 4 53.15 -10.12 34.01
C PHE A 4 52.52 -10.75 32.78
N ILE A 5 51.48 -11.58 32.98
CA ILE A 5 50.65 -12.10 31.90
C ILE A 5 49.52 -11.10 31.70
N LEU A 6 49.56 -10.36 30.57
CA LEU A 6 48.52 -9.43 30.15
C LEU A 6 47.44 -10.24 29.46
N SER A 7 46.32 -10.47 30.15
CA SER A 7 45.14 -11.18 29.60
C SER A 7 44.33 -10.18 28.76
N ILE A 8 44.38 -10.33 27.44
CA ILE A 8 43.56 -9.55 26.51
C ILE A 8 42.20 -10.21 26.43
N ILE A 9 41.21 -9.61 27.10
CA ILE A 9 39.77 -10.00 26.96
C ILE A 9 39.25 -9.35 25.66
N VAL A 10 39.17 -10.16 24.60
CA VAL A 10 38.48 -9.76 23.35
C VAL A 10 36.99 -9.91 23.56
N THR A 11 36.31 -8.79 23.85
CA THR A 11 34.85 -8.73 23.90
C THR A 11 34.30 -8.77 22.47
N MET A 12 33.79 -9.92 22.02
CA MET A 12 33.02 -10.02 20.79
C MET A 12 31.69 -9.32 21.00
N ILE A 13 31.54 -8.11 20.46
CA ILE A 13 30.26 -7.44 20.32
C ILE A 13 29.54 -8.09 19.15
N THR A 14 28.66 -9.05 19.41
CA THR A 14 27.72 -9.57 18.43
C THR A 14 26.67 -8.50 18.20
N SER A 15 26.84 -7.70 17.15
CA SER A 15 25.78 -6.83 16.66
C SER A 15 24.63 -7.71 16.15
N VAL A 16 23.56 -7.83 16.94
CA VAL A 16 22.28 -8.37 16.48
C VAL A 16 21.73 -7.33 15.51
N ALA A 17 21.95 -7.52 14.21
CA ALA A 17 21.26 -6.79 13.18
C ALA A 17 19.77 -7.21 13.26
N GLY A 18 18.99 -6.51 14.07
CA GLY A 18 17.54 -6.63 14.07
C GLY A 18 17.07 -6.34 12.64
N ALA A 19 16.40 -7.29 11.99
CA ALA A 19 15.79 -7.07 10.70
C ALA A 19 14.87 -5.85 10.82
N GLN A 20 15.23 -4.74 10.19
CA GLN A 20 14.43 -3.51 10.25
C GLN A 20 13.07 -3.81 9.61
N GLN A 21 12.00 -3.71 10.39
CA GLN A 21 10.67 -3.96 9.92
C GLN A 21 10.32 -3.00 8.81
N LYS A 22 9.91 -3.54 7.65
CA LYS A 22 9.57 -2.78 6.47
C LYS A 22 8.35 -1.88 6.75
N SER A 23 8.43 -0.63 6.33
CA SER A 23 7.33 0.33 6.45
C SER A 23 6.57 0.47 5.13
N PHE A 24 5.35 1.01 5.17
CA PHE A 24 4.59 1.39 3.97
C PHE A 24 5.39 2.28 3.01
N TYR A 25 6.21 3.15 3.54
CA TYR A 25 6.98 4.13 2.78
C TYR A 25 8.23 3.57 2.09
N ASP A 26 8.56 2.30 2.35
CA ASP A 26 9.69 1.61 1.72
C ASP A 26 9.29 0.93 0.40
N PHE A 27 8.01 1.01 0.03
CA PHE A 27 7.52 0.48 -1.23
C PHE A 27 7.55 1.52 -2.34
N THR A 28 7.82 1.05 -3.56
CA THR A 28 7.60 1.77 -4.81
C THR A 28 6.58 1.00 -5.62
N VAL A 29 5.58 1.68 -6.13
CA VAL A 29 4.51 1.10 -6.96
C VAL A 29 4.51 1.75 -8.34
N LYS A 30 3.82 1.16 -9.30
CA LYS A 30 3.57 1.79 -10.61
C LYS A 30 2.30 2.62 -10.52
N ALA A 31 2.39 3.90 -10.92
CA ALA A 31 1.21 4.71 -11.20
C ALA A 31 0.48 4.18 -12.44
N ILE A 32 -0.77 4.58 -12.64
CA ILE A 32 -1.59 4.11 -13.77
C ILE A 32 -1.03 4.48 -15.14
N ASP A 33 -0.17 5.49 -15.21
CA ASP A 33 0.58 5.90 -16.41
C ASP A 33 1.91 5.12 -16.60
N GLY A 34 2.17 4.12 -15.75
CA GLY A 34 3.36 3.26 -15.80
C GLY A 34 4.60 3.80 -15.11
N LYS A 35 4.58 5.04 -14.59
CA LYS A 35 5.73 5.62 -13.89
C LYS A 35 5.89 5.03 -12.49
N ASP A 36 7.13 4.96 -12.03
CA ASP A 36 7.43 4.58 -10.65
C ASP A 36 7.00 5.68 -9.67
N LEU A 37 6.26 5.28 -8.64
CA LEU A 37 5.81 6.15 -7.56
C LEU A 37 6.29 5.59 -6.21
N PRO A 38 7.33 6.17 -5.62
CA PRO A 38 7.73 5.83 -4.25
C PRO A 38 6.64 6.26 -3.27
N LEU A 39 6.18 5.33 -2.42
CA LEU A 39 5.15 5.66 -1.41
C LEU A 39 5.66 6.61 -0.32
N SER A 40 6.99 6.79 -0.22
CA SER A 40 7.61 7.83 0.60
C SER A 40 7.17 9.26 0.23
N THR A 41 6.66 9.47 -0.99
CA THR A 41 6.04 10.74 -1.43
C THR A 41 4.85 11.14 -0.53
N PHE A 42 4.21 10.17 0.12
CA PHE A 42 3.06 10.39 0.99
C PHE A 42 3.42 10.46 2.48
N LYS A 43 4.71 10.55 2.84
CA LYS A 43 5.12 10.73 4.24
C LYS A 43 4.47 11.95 4.86
N GLY A 44 3.96 11.79 6.08
CA GLY A 44 3.24 12.84 6.80
C GLY A 44 1.76 12.95 6.48
N LYS A 45 1.26 12.18 5.49
CA LYS A 45 -0.16 12.12 5.15
C LYS A 45 -0.84 10.88 5.71
N LYS A 46 -2.13 11.00 6.03
CA LYS A 46 -3.03 9.87 6.26
C LYS A 46 -3.37 9.27 4.90
N VAL A 47 -2.97 8.02 4.68
CA VAL A 47 -3.13 7.34 3.39
C VAL A 47 -4.29 6.35 3.46
N LEU A 48 -5.30 6.56 2.61
CA LEU A 48 -6.39 5.61 2.39
C LEU A 48 -6.08 4.77 1.15
N VAL A 49 -5.69 3.52 1.35
CA VAL A 49 -5.45 2.55 0.27
C VAL A 49 -6.75 1.83 -0.06
N VAL A 50 -7.20 1.90 -1.31
CA VAL A 50 -8.48 1.31 -1.76
C VAL A 50 -8.25 0.42 -2.97
N ASN A 51 -8.76 -0.83 -2.93
CA ASN A 51 -8.84 -1.65 -4.12
C ASN A 51 -10.08 -1.25 -4.91
N VAL A 52 -9.93 -1.04 -6.19
CA VAL A 52 -10.99 -0.52 -7.05
C VAL A 52 -11.25 -1.43 -8.27
N ALA A 53 -12.44 -1.32 -8.84
CA ALA A 53 -12.80 -2.00 -10.08
C ALA A 53 -13.90 -1.25 -10.82
N SER A 54 -13.85 -1.32 -12.16
CA SER A 54 -14.77 -0.61 -13.06
C SER A 54 -16.13 -1.33 -13.25
N LYS A 55 -16.20 -2.64 -13.00
CA LYS A 55 -17.40 -3.48 -13.24
C LYS A 55 -17.92 -4.14 -11.96
N CYS A 56 -18.01 -3.36 -10.88
CA CYS A 56 -18.44 -3.83 -9.57
C CYS A 56 -19.75 -3.13 -9.15
N GLY A 57 -20.61 -3.80 -8.39
CA GLY A 57 -21.77 -3.14 -7.77
C GLY A 57 -21.41 -1.99 -6.84
N PHE A 58 -20.17 -1.96 -6.34
CA PHE A 58 -19.64 -0.87 -5.50
C PHE A 58 -18.90 0.22 -6.29
N THR A 59 -18.77 0.12 -7.61
CA THR A 59 -18.11 1.13 -8.45
C THR A 59 -18.62 2.56 -8.22
N PRO A 60 -19.92 2.83 -7.91
CA PRO A 60 -20.38 4.17 -7.56
C PRO A 60 -19.69 4.80 -6.34
N GLN A 61 -18.99 4.02 -5.51
CA GLN A 61 -18.20 4.55 -4.38
C GLN A 61 -17.03 5.45 -4.83
N TYR A 62 -16.59 5.38 -6.09
CA TYR A 62 -15.60 6.31 -6.64
C TYR A 62 -16.01 7.78 -6.42
N ALA A 63 -17.29 8.12 -6.57
CA ALA A 63 -17.80 9.47 -6.31
C ALA A 63 -17.56 9.91 -4.85
N LYS A 64 -17.74 8.99 -3.88
CA LYS A 64 -17.50 9.30 -2.48
C LYS A 64 -16.01 9.38 -2.13
N LEU A 65 -15.19 8.57 -2.77
CA LEU A 65 -13.73 8.64 -2.61
C LEU A 65 -13.18 9.96 -3.17
N GLU A 66 -13.69 10.40 -4.31
CA GLU A 66 -13.33 11.70 -4.91
C GLU A 66 -13.78 12.86 -4.01
N GLU A 67 -15.02 12.85 -3.52
CA GLU A 67 -15.53 13.85 -2.57
C GLU A 67 -14.63 13.96 -1.32
N LEU A 68 -14.18 12.82 -0.78
CA LEU A 68 -13.24 12.79 0.35
C LEU A 68 -11.89 13.37 -0.04
N TYR A 69 -11.38 13.03 -1.22
CA TYR A 69 -10.11 13.52 -1.69
C TYR A 69 -10.13 15.01 -1.99
N GLU A 70 -11.18 15.53 -2.63
CA GLU A 70 -11.37 16.95 -2.88
C GLU A 70 -11.42 17.74 -1.56
N LYS A 71 -12.13 17.20 -0.56
CA LYS A 71 -12.33 17.86 0.73
C LYS A 71 -11.07 17.87 1.61
N TYR A 72 -10.32 16.77 1.65
CA TYR A 72 -9.23 16.60 2.61
C TYR A 72 -7.84 16.41 1.98
N GLY A 73 -7.77 16.16 0.67
CA GLY A 73 -6.51 15.84 -0.01
C GLY A 73 -5.51 17.01 -0.13
N LYS A 74 -5.97 18.23 0.12
CA LYS A 74 -5.09 19.42 0.13
C LYS A 74 -4.21 19.49 1.38
N ASP A 75 -4.66 18.84 2.45
CA ASP A 75 -4.00 18.84 3.75
C ASP A 75 -3.12 17.59 3.92
N ASP A 76 -3.31 16.87 5.00
CA ASP A 76 -2.55 15.70 5.42
C ASP A 76 -3.20 14.35 5.06
N PHE A 77 -4.04 14.31 4.01
CA PHE A 77 -4.78 13.12 3.58
C PHE A 77 -4.55 12.82 2.09
N VAL A 78 -4.56 11.53 1.73
CA VAL A 78 -4.55 11.09 0.33
C VAL A 78 -5.31 9.78 0.16
N VAL A 79 -6.07 9.66 -0.93
CA VAL A 79 -6.64 8.40 -1.42
C VAL A 79 -5.70 7.83 -2.48
N ILE A 80 -5.42 6.52 -2.43
CA ILE A 80 -4.64 5.82 -3.45
C ILE A 80 -5.46 4.62 -3.93
N GLY A 81 -5.87 4.63 -5.20
CA GLY A 81 -6.65 3.57 -5.81
C GLY A 81 -5.77 2.51 -6.49
N PHE A 82 -5.98 1.24 -6.16
CA PHE A 82 -5.34 0.09 -6.81
C PHE A 82 -6.39 -0.74 -7.58
N PRO A 83 -6.42 -0.67 -8.91
CA PRO A 83 -7.26 -1.54 -9.71
C PRO A 83 -6.89 -3.01 -9.51
N ALA A 84 -7.89 -3.87 -9.26
CA ALA A 84 -7.67 -5.26 -8.95
C ALA A 84 -8.71 -6.18 -9.61
N ASN A 85 -8.23 -7.14 -10.42
CA ASN A 85 -9.09 -8.11 -11.12
C ASN A 85 -9.33 -9.40 -10.32
N ASN A 86 -8.86 -9.48 -9.09
CA ASN A 86 -8.94 -10.67 -8.23
C ASN A 86 -10.34 -10.98 -7.68
N PHE A 87 -11.31 -10.08 -7.91
CA PHE A 87 -12.68 -10.19 -7.41
C PHE A 87 -13.63 -10.38 -8.61
N LEU A 88 -13.99 -11.62 -8.90
CA LEU A 88 -14.94 -12.00 -9.95
C LEU A 88 -14.64 -11.38 -11.33
N HIS A 89 -13.35 -11.11 -11.62
CA HIS A 89 -12.92 -10.48 -12.88
C HIS A 89 -13.60 -9.13 -13.18
N GLN A 90 -13.83 -8.31 -12.14
CA GLN A 90 -14.53 -7.05 -12.24
C GLN A 90 -13.64 -5.87 -12.70
N GLU A 91 -12.36 -6.11 -12.99
CA GLU A 91 -11.43 -5.12 -13.56
C GLU A 91 -10.67 -5.70 -14.76
N PRO A 92 -11.36 -6.03 -15.87
CA PRO A 92 -10.71 -6.67 -17.03
C PRO A 92 -9.88 -5.69 -17.88
N GLY A 93 -10.15 -4.38 -17.80
CA GLY A 93 -9.55 -3.35 -18.66
C GLY A 93 -8.03 -3.21 -18.52
N THR A 94 -7.40 -2.54 -19.49
CA THR A 94 -6.02 -2.07 -19.41
C THR A 94 -5.90 -0.89 -18.45
N ASN A 95 -4.69 -0.47 -18.10
CA ASN A 95 -4.50 0.72 -17.26
C ASN A 95 -5.06 1.99 -17.91
N GLU A 96 -4.93 2.11 -19.24
CA GLU A 96 -5.44 3.23 -20.03
C GLU A 96 -6.97 3.27 -19.98
N GLU A 97 -7.62 2.14 -20.23
CA GLU A 97 -9.09 2.01 -20.18
C GLU A 97 -9.64 2.30 -18.77
N ILE A 98 -8.95 1.83 -17.73
CA ILE A 98 -9.33 2.09 -16.33
C ILE A 98 -9.20 3.58 -16.02
N LYS A 99 -8.10 4.20 -16.41
CA LYS A 99 -7.88 5.64 -16.22
C LYS A 99 -8.98 6.46 -16.90
N GLU A 100 -9.26 6.17 -18.16
CA GLU A 100 -10.30 6.84 -18.93
C GLU A 100 -11.67 6.66 -18.26
N PHE A 101 -12.04 5.43 -17.90
CA PHE A 101 -13.28 5.12 -17.19
C PHE A 101 -13.44 5.93 -15.90
N CYS A 102 -12.42 5.95 -15.04
CA CYS A 102 -12.46 6.65 -13.76
C CYS A 102 -12.60 8.17 -13.96
N THR A 103 -11.86 8.73 -14.91
CA THR A 103 -11.90 10.17 -15.20
C THR A 103 -13.25 10.60 -15.79
N LEU A 104 -13.74 9.89 -16.82
CA LEU A 104 -14.96 10.28 -17.53
C LEU A 104 -16.24 10.05 -16.73
N ASN A 105 -16.31 8.96 -15.94
CA ASN A 105 -17.55 8.59 -15.26
C ASN A 105 -17.64 9.14 -13.82
N TYR A 106 -16.50 9.38 -13.16
CA TYR A 106 -16.48 9.76 -11.75
C TYR A 106 -15.61 10.98 -11.44
N GLY A 107 -14.94 11.57 -12.46
CA GLY A 107 -14.09 12.73 -12.28
C GLY A 107 -12.88 12.45 -11.37
N VAL A 108 -12.42 11.19 -11.25
CA VAL A 108 -11.37 10.81 -10.32
C VAL A 108 -10.07 11.60 -10.55
N THR A 109 -9.63 12.30 -9.51
CA THR A 109 -8.38 13.06 -9.48
C THR A 109 -7.36 12.54 -8.47
N PHE A 110 -7.76 11.68 -7.53
CA PHE A 110 -6.83 11.05 -6.62
C PHE A 110 -5.87 10.08 -7.35
N PRO A 111 -4.67 9.85 -6.81
CA PRO A 111 -3.67 8.95 -7.40
C PRO A 111 -4.22 7.54 -7.67
N MET A 112 -4.22 7.15 -8.94
CA MET A 112 -4.52 5.79 -9.38
C MET A 112 -3.24 5.06 -9.73
N MET A 113 -3.12 3.82 -9.24
CA MET A 113 -1.98 2.95 -9.52
C MET A 113 -2.29 2.01 -10.68
N ALA A 114 -1.25 1.43 -11.26
CA ALA A 114 -1.39 0.36 -12.24
C ALA A 114 -2.12 -0.84 -11.62
N LYS A 115 -2.85 -1.58 -12.44
CA LYS A 115 -3.55 -2.79 -12.01
C LYS A 115 -2.57 -3.82 -11.46
N ILE A 116 -2.87 -4.36 -10.28
CA ILE A 116 -2.05 -5.35 -9.59
C ILE A 116 -2.90 -6.51 -9.05
N SER A 117 -2.24 -7.59 -8.66
CA SER A 117 -2.89 -8.64 -7.87
C SER A 117 -2.85 -8.28 -6.39
N VAL A 118 -4.02 -8.32 -5.73
CA VAL A 118 -4.17 -7.96 -4.30
C VAL A 118 -4.43 -9.17 -3.40
N LYS A 119 -4.59 -10.36 -4.00
CA LYS A 119 -4.75 -11.63 -3.26
C LYS A 119 -4.34 -12.83 -4.13
N GLY A 120 -4.10 -13.99 -3.49
CA GLY A 120 -3.71 -15.22 -4.19
C GLY A 120 -2.21 -15.41 -4.26
N LYS A 121 -1.75 -16.32 -5.13
CA LYS A 121 -0.34 -16.69 -5.22
C LYS A 121 0.57 -15.60 -5.76
N ASP A 122 0.01 -14.70 -6.55
CA ASP A 122 0.67 -13.58 -7.22
C ASP A 122 0.42 -12.23 -6.54
N ILE A 123 0.02 -12.26 -5.28
CA ILE A 123 -0.24 -11.05 -4.49
C ILE A 123 0.98 -10.11 -4.52
N ALA A 124 0.73 -8.83 -4.81
CA ALA A 124 1.77 -7.81 -4.86
C ALA A 124 2.43 -7.61 -3.47
N PRO A 125 3.74 -7.36 -3.39
CA PRO A 125 4.47 -7.24 -2.12
C PRO A 125 3.87 -6.21 -1.15
N LEU A 126 3.38 -5.08 -1.65
CA LEU A 126 2.67 -4.09 -0.82
C LEU A 126 1.43 -4.68 -0.15
N TYR A 127 0.64 -5.46 -0.89
CA TYR A 127 -0.58 -6.07 -0.36
C TYR A 127 -0.29 -7.25 0.57
N GLN A 128 0.78 -7.99 0.33
CA GLN A 128 1.28 -8.98 1.29
C GLN A 128 1.60 -8.28 2.62
N TRP A 129 2.34 -7.18 2.58
CA TRP A 129 2.65 -6.39 3.76
C TRP A 129 1.39 -5.83 4.44
N LEU A 130 0.45 -5.25 3.69
CA LEU A 130 -0.80 -4.70 4.23
C LEU A 130 -1.70 -5.74 4.93
N THR A 131 -1.58 -7.02 4.57
CA THR A 131 -2.52 -8.07 5.00
C THR A 131 -1.94 -9.07 5.97
N HIS A 132 -0.63 -9.10 6.18
CA HIS A 132 0.01 -10.09 7.05
C HIS A 132 0.74 -9.42 8.22
N LYS A 133 0.32 -9.79 9.43
CA LYS A 133 0.94 -9.30 10.68
C LYS A 133 2.44 -9.62 10.75
N SER A 134 2.87 -10.75 10.22
CA SER A 134 4.29 -11.12 10.14
C SER A 134 5.13 -10.12 9.37
N GLU A 135 4.53 -9.41 8.42
CA GLU A 135 5.19 -8.42 7.56
C GLU A 135 5.06 -6.99 8.12
N ASN A 136 3.86 -6.62 8.59
CA ASN A 136 3.55 -5.25 9.01
C ASN A 136 3.68 -5.02 10.53
N GLY A 137 3.72 -6.09 11.33
CA GLY A 137 3.82 -6.02 12.80
C GLY A 137 2.53 -5.56 13.51
N VAL A 138 1.47 -5.26 12.78
CA VAL A 138 0.24 -4.68 13.33
C VAL A 138 -0.90 -5.71 13.40
N SER A 139 -1.38 -6.15 12.24
CA SER A 139 -2.54 -7.06 12.18
C SER A 139 -2.60 -7.85 10.87
N ASP A 140 -3.28 -8.99 10.92
CA ASP A 140 -3.76 -9.68 9.74
C ASP A 140 -5.06 -9.02 9.25
N ALA A 141 -5.20 -8.87 7.93
CA ALA A 141 -6.37 -8.26 7.32
C ALA A 141 -6.87 -9.05 6.12
N LYS A 142 -8.18 -9.02 5.88
CA LYS A 142 -8.79 -9.56 4.66
C LYS A 142 -9.03 -8.42 3.68
N ILE A 143 -8.62 -8.61 2.43
CA ILE A 143 -8.87 -7.63 1.37
C ILE A 143 -10.27 -7.82 0.81
N CYS A 144 -11.04 -6.75 0.77
CA CYS A 144 -12.31 -6.62 0.05
C CYS A 144 -12.21 -5.58 -1.07
N LEU A 145 -13.04 -5.71 -2.11
CA LEU A 145 -13.13 -4.72 -3.17
C LEU A 145 -14.01 -3.55 -2.72
N LEU A 146 -13.52 -2.31 -2.85
CA LEU A 146 -14.22 -1.06 -2.53
C LEU A 146 -14.84 -1.02 -1.11
N TYR A 147 -14.45 -1.94 -0.23
CA TYR A 147 -14.83 -1.96 1.17
C TYR A 147 -13.55 -1.83 2.00
N THR A 148 -13.41 -0.72 2.67
CA THR A 148 -12.31 -0.54 3.61
C THR A 148 -12.55 -1.43 4.82
N SER A 149 -11.56 -2.25 5.16
CA SER A 149 -11.53 -2.85 6.50
C SER A 149 -11.64 -1.73 7.53
N PRO A 150 -12.48 -1.86 8.56
CA PRO A 150 -12.50 -0.86 9.61
C PRO A 150 -11.08 -0.73 10.16
N SER A 151 -10.58 0.52 10.21
CA SER A 151 -9.39 0.85 10.96
C SER A 151 -9.55 0.27 12.37
N PRO A 152 -8.55 -0.39 12.96
CA PRO A 152 -8.60 -0.70 14.37
C PRO A 152 -8.88 0.63 15.09
N ARG A 153 -10.03 0.71 15.72
CA ARG A 153 -10.25 1.79 16.68
C ARG A 153 -9.39 1.47 17.88
N ASP A 154 -8.60 2.43 18.28
CA ASP A 154 -7.82 2.47 19.50
C ASP A 154 -8.66 2.08 20.72
#